data_d76029098efd5d61431ab8a68b340864
#
_entry.id   d76029098efd5d61431ab8a68b340864
#
_cell.length_a   1.000
_cell.length_b   1.000
_cell.length_c   1.000
_cell.angle_alpha   90.00
_cell.angle_beta   90.00
_cell.angle_gamma   90.00
#
_symmetry.space_group_name_H-M   'P 1'
#
loop_
_entity.id
_entity.type
_entity.pdbx_description
1 polymer ?
#
loop_
_entity_poly.entity_id
_entity_poly.type
_entity_poly.pdbx_seq_one_letter_code
_entity_poly.pdbx_strand_id
1 'polypeptide(L)'
;MDILSFIGCKNSQLKGDKMRVPNHIGVIPDGNRRWSVDNGLSKDKGYTFGLDPGLSLYKLCKDLGVKEITYYGFTTDNTKRPPLQREAFVKACVDAVKLLSTQDADLLVVGNSDSPMFPKELLPYTTRKTFGKGGIKLNFLVNYGWEWDLSNLDQNKSSKRSNIINCIKTNDISKVDLIIRWGGRRRLSGFLPLQSIYSDFFVIDDFWPDFKPEHLLNALNWYNDQDLTLGG
;
A
#
# COMPACT_ATOMS: atom_id res chain seq x y z
N MET A 1 -14.15 -1.12 21.58
CA MET A 1 -15.21 -0.28 20.96
C MET A 1 -15.43 -0.85 19.58
N ASP A 2 -16.62 -1.33 19.29
CA ASP A 2 -16.91 -2.04 18.04
C ASP A 2 -16.89 -1.05 16.86
N ILE A 3 -16.06 -1.33 15.86
CA ILE A 3 -15.88 -0.49 14.66
C ILE A 3 -17.22 -0.29 13.93
N LEU A 4 -18.08 -1.30 13.95
CA LEU A 4 -19.42 -1.25 13.37
C LEU A 4 -20.32 -0.24 14.09
N SER A 5 -20.13 -0.01 15.40
CA SER A 5 -20.88 0.99 16.16
C SER A 5 -20.47 2.43 15.82
N PHE A 6 -19.20 2.65 15.48
CA PHE A 6 -18.70 3.96 15.06
C PHE A 6 -19.19 4.36 13.66
N ILE A 7 -19.25 3.38 12.75
CA ILE A 7 -19.82 3.57 11.40
C ILE A 7 -21.35 3.78 11.48
N GLY A 8 -22.05 3.08 12.37
CA GLY A 8 -23.50 3.20 12.57
C GLY A 8 -23.94 4.51 13.23
N CYS A 9 -23.15 5.10 14.12
CA CYS A 9 -23.54 6.31 14.86
C CYS A 9 -23.57 7.60 14.01
N LYS A 10 -22.83 7.67 12.89
CA LYS A 10 -22.91 8.80 11.96
C LYS A 10 -23.92 8.61 10.83
N ASN A 11 -24.37 7.37 10.59
CA ASN A 11 -25.33 7.03 9.52
C ASN A 11 -26.81 7.28 9.91
N SER A 12 -27.11 7.73 11.12
CA SER A 12 -28.52 7.98 11.53
C SER A 12 -29.13 9.25 10.92
N GLN A 13 -28.41 10.02 10.13
CA GLN A 13 -28.96 11.24 9.49
C GLN A 13 -28.85 11.30 7.95
N LEU A 14 -28.27 10.29 7.28
CA LEU A 14 -28.21 10.27 5.82
C LEU A 14 -28.84 8.99 5.28
N LYS A 15 -29.88 9.18 4.45
CA LYS A 15 -30.59 8.20 3.62
C LYS A 15 -29.83 6.90 3.38
N GLY A 16 -30.45 5.78 3.65
CA GLY A 16 -30.27 4.37 3.30
C GLY A 16 -29.22 3.85 2.30
N ASP A 17 -28.24 4.62 1.89
CA ASP A 17 -27.20 4.21 0.97
C ASP A 17 -26.00 3.62 1.71
N LYS A 18 -25.65 2.39 1.34
CA LYS A 18 -24.49 1.67 1.85
C LYS A 18 -23.22 2.47 1.50
N MET A 19 -22.37 2.77 2.50
CA MET A 19 -21.08 3.44 2.29
C MET A 19 -20.30 2.75 1.17
N ARG A 20 -19.81 3.54 0.20
CA ARG A 20 -18.94 3.08 -0.87
C ARG A 20 -17.55 2.75 -0.31
N VAL A 21 -17.12 1.50 -0.43
CA VAL A 21 -15.80 1.03 -0.03
C VAL A 21 -14.94 0.80 -1.28
N PRO A 22 -13.69 1.30 -1.34
CA PRO A 22 -12.80 1.02 -2.46
C PRO A 22 -12.48 -0.49 -2.51
N ASN A 23 -12.41 -1.05 -3.71
CA ASN A 23 -11.97 -2.44 -3.87
C ASN A 23 -10.47 -2.57 -3.59
N HIS A 24 -9.66 -1.60 -4.02
CA HIS A 24 -8.21 -1.61 -3.87
C HIS A 24 -7.70 -0.31 -3.23
N ILE A 25 -6.98 -0.46 -2.12
CA ILE A 25 -6.34 0.65 -1.41
C ILE A 25 -4.82 0.57 -1.60
N GLY A 26 -4.23 1.65 -2.14
CA GLY A 26 -2.79 1.89 -2.15
C GLY A 26 -2.35 2.57 -0.84
N VAL A 27 -1.34 2.04 -0.17
CA VAL A 27 -0.84 2.53 1.11
C VAL A 27 0.59 3.03 0.95
N ILE A 28 0.82 4.32 1.20
CA ILE A 28 2.16 4.92 1.22
C ILE A 28 2.52 5.26 2.67
N PRO A 29 3.21 4.35 3.39
CA PRO A 29 3.51 4.46 4.82
C PRO A 29 4.72 5.38 5.07
N ASP A 30 4.55 6.68 4.83
CA ASP A 30 5.63 7.67 4.95
C ASP A 30 5.74 8.25 6.38
N GLY A 31 6.92 8.77 6.69
CA GLY A 31 7.19 9.47 7.94
C GLY A 31 8.02 8.70 8.97
N ASN A 32 8.29 7.41 8.79
CA ASN A 32 9.02 6.58 9.78
C ASN A 32 10.31 7.23 10.30
N ARG A 33 11.15 7.79 9.42
CA ARG A 33 12.42 8.43 9.80
C ARG A 33 12.23 9.76 10.53
N ARG A 34 11.22 10.55 10.16
CA ARG A 34 10.87 11.80 10.83
C ARG A 34 10.33 11.51 12.22
N TRP A 35 9.41 10.57 12.31
CA TRP A 35 8.88 10.07 13.57
C TRP A 35 9.99 9.62 14.54
N SER A 36 10.99 8.85 14.07
CA SER A 36 12.13 8.48 14.90
C SER A 36 12.84 9.68 15.50
N VAL A 37 13.16 10.69 14.67
CA VAL A 37 13.86 11.89 15.12
C VAL A 37 13.03 12.66 16.14
N ASP A 38 11.75 12.83 15.90
CA ASP A 38 10.82 13.54 16.79
C ASP A 38 10.65 12.81 18.14
N ASN A 39 10.87 11.49 18.16
CA ASN A 39 10.87 10.66 19.37
C ASN A 39 12.29 10.41 19.98
N GLY A 40 13.30 11.18 19.56
CA GLY A 40 14.66 11.08 20.11
C GLY A 40 15.43 9.82 19.69
N LEU A 41 14.97 9.14 18.63
CA LEU A 41 15.60 7.91 18.12
C LEU A 41 16.40 8.18 16.85
N SER A 42 17.33 7.27 16.52
CA SER A 42 18.01 7.28 15.22
C SER A 42 17.06 6.91 14.07
N LYS A 43 17.31 7.45 12.87
CA LYS A 43 16.42 7.32 11.69
C LYS A 43 16.13 5.89 11.26
N ASP A 44 17.01 4.94 11.55
CA ASP A 44 16.86 3.52 11.24
C ASP A 44 15.81 2.83 12.12
N LYS A 45 15.61 3.30 13.36
CA LYS A 45 14.69 2.67 14.33
C LYS A 45 13.22 2.80 13.97
N GLY A 46 12.81 3.86 13.25
CA GLY A 46 11.39 4.14 12.95
C GLY A 46 10.71 3.08 12.09
N TYR A 47 11.43 2.33 11.29
CA TYR A 47 10.81 1.35 10.40
C TYR A 47 10.13 0.20 11.13
N THR A 48 10.68 -0.23 12.26
CA THR A 48 10.11 -1.31 13.07
C THR A 48 8.75 -0.91 13.67
N PHE A 49 8.58 0.36 14.01
CA PHE A 49 7.31 0.88 14.53
C PHE A 49 6.19 0.97 13.48
N GLY A 50 6.49 0.76 12.21
CA GLY A 50 5.51 0.68 11.13
C GLY A 50 4.86 -0.69 10.94
N LEU A 51 5.28 -1.73 11.67
CA LEU A 51 4.77 -3.10 11.48
C LEU A 51 3.35 -3.27 12.04
N ASP A 52 3.11 -2.87 13.28
CA ASP A 52 1.79 -2.95 13.93
C ASP A 52 0.72 -2.11 13.21
N PRO A 53 1.02 -0.86 12.77
CA PRO A 53 0.17 -0.13 11.85
C PRO A 53 -0.26 -0.92 10.61
N GLY A 54 0.69 -1.59 9.96
CA GLY A 54 0.41 -2.40 8.76
C GLY A 54 -0.56 -3.56 9.03
N LEU A 55 -0.36 -4.28 10.12
CA LEU A 55 -1.26 -5.34 10.55
C LEU A 55 -2.64 -4.82 10.95
N SER A 56 -2.69 -3.70 11.66
CA SER A 56 -3.94 -3.06 12.09
C SER A 56 -4.76 -2.59 10.90
N LEU A 57 -4.14 -1.92 9.94
CA LEU A 57 -4.78 -1.47 8.70
C LEU A 57 -5.31 -2.67 7.89
N TYR A 58 -4.52 -3.74 7.75
CA TYR A 58 -4.97 -4.97 7.08
C TYR A 58 -6.26 -5.51 7.71
N LYS A 59 -6.30 -5.66 9.04
CA LYS A 59 -7.49 -6.19 9.76
C LYS A 59 -8.72 -5.32 9.50
N LEU A 60 -8.58 -4.00 9.63
CA LEU A 60 -9.66 -3.05 9.36
C LEU A 60 -10.15 -3.14 7.92
N CYS A 61 -9.26 -3.16 6.94
CA CYS A 61 -9.63 -3.28 5.53
C CYS A 61 -10.36 -4.60 5.24
N LYS A 62 -9.91 -5.72 5.84
CA LYS A 62 -10.56 -7.03 5.71
C LYS A 62 -11.98 -6.99 6.26
N ASP A 63 -12.17 -6.44 7.46
CA ASP A 63 -13.48 -6.33 8.13
C ASP A 63 -14.45 -5.42 7.35
N LEU A 64 -13.92 -4.38 6.69
CA LEU A 64 -14.69 -3.46 5.86
C LEU A 64 -14.97 -3.99 4.44
N GLY A 65 -14.40 -5.14 4.07
CA GLY A 65 -14.66 -5.79 2.79
C GLY A 65 -13.82 -5.29 1.62
N VAL A 66 -12.72 -4.56 1.88
CA VAL A 66 -11.68 -4.22 0.88
C VAL A 66 -11.13 -5.52 0.28
N LYS A 67 -10.90 -5.53 -1.04
CA LYS A 67 -10.49 -6.74 -1.75
C LYS A 67 -8.99 -6.82 -1.98
N GLU A 68 -8.32 -5.67 -2.04
CA GLU A 68 -6.90 -5.61 -2.33
C GLU A 68 -6.23 -4.45 -1.61
N ILE A 69 -5.01 -4.66 -1.10
CA ILE A 69 -4.16 -3.63 -0.49
C ILE A 69 -2.78 -3.74 -1.12
N THR A 70 -2.20 -2.60 -1.53
CA THR A 70 -0.81 -2.52 -1.96
C THR A 70 -0.02 -1.59 -1.05
N TYR A 71 0.98 -2.15 -0.34
CA TYR A 71 1.91 -1.39 0.49
C TYR A 71 3.13 -0.94 -0.32
N TYR A 72 3.40 0.37 -0.30
CA TYR A 72 4.61 0.96 -0.89
C TYR A 72 5.76 0.84 0.09
N GLY A 73 6.51 -0.24 -0.03
CA GLY A 73 7.65 -0.53 0.81
C GLY A 73 8.96 0.11 0.32
N PHE A 74 10.03 -0.68 0.26
CA PHE A 74 11.35 -0.26 -0.17
C PHE A 74 11.42 -0.04 -1.68
N THR A 75 11.88 1.14 -2.11
CA THR A 75 11.99 1.50 -3.54
C THR A 75 13.46 1.52 -3.99
N THR A 76 13.68 1.51 -5.32
CA THR A 76 15.02 1.68 -5.90
C THR A 76 15.68 3.00 -5.48
N ASP A 77 14.92 4.08 -5.30
CA ASP A 77 15.45 5.34 -4.76
C ASP A 77 15.91 5.23 -3.30
N ASN A 78 15.35 4.31 -2.55
CA ASN A 78 15.76 4.08 -1.16
C ASN A 78 17.11 3.38 -1.04
N THR A 79 17.61 2.76 -2.11
CA THR A 79 18.95 2.15 -2.14
C THR A 79 20.06 3.18 -1.94
N LYS A 80 19.79 4.45 -2.28
CA LYS A 80 20.70 5.58 -2.10
C LYS A 80 20.85 6.03 -0.62
N ARG A 81 20.07 5.48 0.30
CA ARG A 81 20.14 5.80 1.74
C ARG A 81 21.41 5.24 2.37
N PRO A 82 21.88 5.84 3.50
CA PRO A 82 22.97 5.27 4.28
C PRO A 82 22.74 3.79 4.62
N PRO A 83 23.80 2.95 4.65
CA PRO A 83 23.67 1.49 4.80
C PRO A 83 22.76 1.06 5.95
N LEU A 84 22.97 1.60 7.15
CA LEU A 84 22.18 1.26 8.34
C LEU A 84 20.68 1.52 8.16
N GLN A 85 20.30 2.65 7.54
CA GLN A 85 18.90 2.98 7.27
C GLN A 85 18.30 2.07 6.18
N ARG A 86 19.09 1.73 5.17
CA ARG A 86 18.70 0.82 4.10
C ARG A 86 18.43 -0.58 4.63
N GLU A 87 19.36 -1.13 5.41
CA GLU A 87 19.26 -2.46 6.02
C GLU A 87 18.05 -2.55 6.96
N ALA A 88 17.86 -1.54 7.82
CA ALA A 88 16.69 -1.48 8.69
C ALA A 88 15.37 -1.44 7.92
N PHE A 89 15.31 -0.70 6.80
CA PHE A 89 14.10 -0.63 5.99
C PHE A 89 13.82 -1.95 5.25
N VAL A 90 14.85 -2.55 4.67
CA VAL A 90 14.75 -3.88 4.04
C VAL A 90 14.27 -4.91 5.04
N LYS A 91 14.88 -4.94 6.24
CA LYS A 91 14.45 -5.84 7.31
C LYS A 91 12.99 -5.63 7.69
N ALA A 92 12.53 -4.38 7.85
CA ALA A 92 11.14 -4.09 8.17
C ALA A 92 10.18 -4.57 7.06
N CYS A 93 10.56 -4.48 5.77
CA CYS A 93 9.77 -5.04 4.69
C CYS A 93 9.68 -6.57 4.78
N VAL A 94 10.79 -7.26 5.08
CA VAL A 94 10.80 -8.71 5.28
C VAL A 94 9.92 -9.10 6.46
N ASP A 95 10.06 -8.41 7.60
CA ASP A 95 9.27 -8.67 8.81
C ASP A 95 7.77 -8.43 8.57
N ALA A 96 7.40 -7.37 7.83
CA ALA A 96 6.01 -7.08 7.47
C ALA A 96 5.39 -8.20 6.59
N VAL A 97 6.12 -8.66 5.57
CA VAL A 97 5.66 -9.75 4.71
C VAL A 97 5.49 -11.03 5.52
N LYS A 98 6.46 -11.38 6.38
CA LYS A 98 6.37 -12.55 7.25
C LYS A 98 5.20 -12.45 8.24
N LEU A 99 4.99 -11.29 8.85
CA LEU A 99 3.88 -11.05 9.78
C LEU A 99 2.53 -11.24 9.07
N LEU A 100 2.37 -10.65 7.88
CA LEU A 100 1.11 -10.74 7.14
C LEU A 100 0.91 -12.10 6.45
N SER A 101 1.97 -12.89 6.21
CA SER A 101 1.84 -14.27 5.75
C SER A 101 1.28 -15.22 6.80
N THR A 102 1.15 -14.80 8.06
CA THR A 102 0.43 -15.57 9.10
C THR A 102 -1.08 -15.29 9.11
N GLN A 103 -1.56 -14.39 8.28
CA GLN A 103 -2.97 -13.99 8.19
C GLN A 103 -3.66 -14.66 7.00
N ASP A 104 -5.00 -14.55 6.93
CA ASP A 104 -5.77 -15.00 5.76
C ASP A 104 -5.60 -14.01 4.61
N ALA A 105 -4.72 -14.28 3.67
CA ALA A 105 -4.41 -13.37 2.56
C ALA A 105 -3.84 -14.09 1.32
N ASP A 106 -4.01 -13.46 0.16
CA ASP A 106 -3.35 -13.81 -1.09
C ASP A 106 -2.19 -12.82 -1.32
N LEU A 107 -0.98 -13.22 -0.89
CA LEU A 107 0.18 -12.34 -0.76
C LEU A 107 1.08 -12.40 -1.98
N LEU A 108 1.56 -11.23 -2.44
CA LEU A 108 2.51 -11.04 -3.53
C LEU A 108 3.55 -9.98 -3.16
N VAL A 109 4.82 -10.25 -3.45
CA VAL A 109 5.88 -9.24 -3.39
C VAL A 109 6.33 -8.93 -4.82
N VAL A 110 6.32 -7.64 -5.19
CA VAL A 110 6.69 -7.17 -6.52
C VAL A 110 7.83 -6.16 -6.43
N GLY A 111 8.88 -6.40 -7.22
CA GLY A 111 10.05 -5.55 -7.36
C GLY A 111 11.13 -6.26 -8.15
N ASN A 112 12.23 -5.56 -8.41
CA ASN A 112 13.34 -6.10 -9.19
C ASN A 112 14.07 -7.21 -8.39
N SER A 113 13.60 -8.45 -8.53
CA SER A 113 14.15 -9.64 -7.84
C SER A 113 15.53 -10.03 -8.31
N ASP A 114 15.95 -9.59 -9.50
CA ASP A 114 17.28 -9.86 -10.07
C ASP A 114 18.36 -8.93 -9.48
N SER A 115 17.94 -7.87 -8.81
CA SER A 115 18.84 -6.93 -8.18
C SER A 115 19.40 -7.48 -6.86
N PRO A 116 20.70 -7.26 -6.55
CA PRO A 116 21.29 -7.63 -5.27
C PRO A 116 20.66 -6.88 -4.08
N MET A 117 19.88 -5.83 -4.34
CA MET A 117 19.16 -5.07 -3.34
C MET A 117 17.83 -5.72 -2.95
N PHE A 118 17.34 -6.71 -3.70
CA PHE A 118 16.12 -7.42 -3.36
C PHE A 118 16.39 -8.43 -2.24
N PRO A 119 15.59 -8.45 -1.15
CA PRO A 119 15.78 -9.38 -0.05
C PRO A 119 15.54 -10.83 -0.49
N LYS A 120 16.54 -11.70 -0.35
CA LYS A 120 16.44 -13.10 -0.76
C LYS A 120 15.32 -13.85 -0.04
N GLU A 121 15.03 -13.48 1.20
CA GLU A 121 13.95 -14.02 2.02
C GLU A 121 12.57 -13.81 1.39
N LEU A 122 12.44 -12.80 0.51
CA LEU A 122 11.17 -12.49 -0.16
C LEU A 122 11.02 -13.16 -1.53
N LEU A 123 12.04 -13.81 -2.06
CA LEU A 123 11.95 -14.55 -3.33
C LEU A 123 10.80 -15.56 -3.37
N PRO A 124 10.47 -16.31 -2.30
CA PRO A 124 9.34 -17.24 -2.32
C PRO A 124 7.97 -16.57 -2.50
N TYR A 125 7.88 -15.24 -2.33
CA TYR A 125 6.65 -14.45 -2.42
C TYR A 125 6.51 -13.66 -3.72
N THR A 126 7.45 -13.80 -4.66
CA THR A 126 7.38 -13.13 -5.98
C THR A 126 6.34 -13.74 -6.92
N THR A 127 5.76 -14.87 -6.52
CA THR A 127 4.54 -15.44 -7.10
C THR A 127 3.46 -15.41 -6.03
N ARG A 128 2.24 -15.02 -6.40
CA ARG A 128 1.13 -14.91 -5.43
C ARG A 128 0.88 -16.22 -4.72
N LYS A 129 0.80 -16.17 -3.39
CA LYS A 129 0.54 -17.32 -2.52
C LYS A 129 -0.62 -17.05 -1.57
N THR A 130 -1.49 -18.02 -1.45
CA THR A 130 -2.58 -18.00 -0.48
C THR A 130 -2.10 -18.48 0.88
N PHE A 131 -2.40 -17.71 1.92
CA PHE A 131 -2.18 -18.04 3.33
C PHE A 131 -3.51 -18.09 4.08
N GLY A 132 -3.62 -19.02 5.03
CA GLY A 132 -4.86 -19.26 5.75
C GLY A 132 -6.01 -19.57 4.79
N LYS A 133 -7.11 -18.81 4.91
CA LYS A 133 -8.30 -18.94 4.03
C LYS A 133 -8.22 -18.03 2.80
N GLY A 134 -7.15 -17.27 2.61
CA GLY A 134 -7.07 -16.26 1.55
C GLY A 134 -8.09 -15.13 1.71
N GLY A 135 -8.55 -14.59 0.59
CA GLY A 135 -9.72 -13.69 0.52
C GLY A 135 -9.42 -12.23 0.31
N ILE A 136 -8.29 -11.70 0.78
CA ILE A 136 -7.82 -10.34 0.46
C ILE A 136 -6.45 -10.42 -0.20
N LYS A 137 -6.28 -9.74 -1.32
CA LYS A 137 -4.98 -9.64 -1.97
C LYS A 137 -4.10 -8.63 -1.23
N LEU A 138 -2.90 -9.04 -0.86
CA LEU A 138 -1.88 -8.19 -0.26
C LEU A 138 -0.67 -8.10 -1.17
N ASN A 139 -0.36 -6.91 -1.63
CA ASN A 139 0.81 -6.66 -2.45
C ASN A 139 1.82 -5.81 -1.68
N PHE A 140 3.10 -6.20 -1.77
CA PHE A 140 4.22 -5.43 -1.24
C PHE A 140 5.15 -5.03 -2.36
N LEU A 141 5.36 -3.72 -2.53
CA LEU A 141 6.35 -3.20 -3.48
C LEU A 141 7.70 -3.10 -2.75
N VAL A 142 8.64 -4.00 -3.08
CA VAL A 142 9.96 -4.09 -2.45
C VAL A 142 11.06 -4.09 -3.51
N ASN A 143 12.03 -3.21 -3.39
CA ASN A 143 13.00 -2.90 -4.44
C ASN A 143 12.30 -2.54 -5.76
N TYR A 144 11.18 -1.84 -5.63
CA TYR A 144 10.33 -1.40 -6.73
C TYR A 144 10.83 -0.07 -7.30
N GLY A 145 10.80 0.04 -8.62
CA GLY A 145 11.00 1.30 -9.36
C GLY A 145 10.02 1.34 -10.52
N TRP A 146 9.37 2.48 -10.74
CA TRP A 146 8.40 2.61 -11.84
C TRP A 146 9.05 2.43 -13.22
N GLU A 147 10.33 2.81 -13.39
CA GLU A 147 11.09 2.58 -14.61
C GLU A 147 11.27 1.07 -14.89
N TRP A 148 11.59 0.30 -13.85
CA TRP A 148 11.68 -1.16 -13.94
C TRP A 148 10.31 -1.78 -14.25
N ASP A 149 9.26 -1.29 -13.63
CA ASP A 149 7.88 -1.77 -13.84
C ASP A 149 7.46 -1.61 -15.30
N LEU A 150 7.77 -0.45 -15.88
CA LEU A 150 7.39 -0.09 -17.26
C LEU A 150 8.41 -0.53 -18.32
N SER A 151 9.50 -1.20 -17.96
CA SER A 151 10.62 -1.49 -18.87
C SER A 151 10.26 -2.37 -20.08
N ASN A 152 9.16 -3.08 -20.05
CA ASN A 152 8.70 -3.92 -21.15
C ASN A 152 7.78 -3.19 -22.16
N LEU A 153 7.41 -1.93 -21.89
CA LEU A 153 6.46 -1.21 -22.75
C LEU A 153 7.01 -0.93 -24.15
N ASP A 154 8.30 -0.68 -24.29
CA ASP A 154 8.94 -0.40 -25.58
C ASP A 154 8.81 -1.55 -26.59
N GLN A 155 8.56 -2.77 -26.10
CA GLN A 155 8.38 -3.96 -26.94
C GLN A 155 6.96 -4.11 -27.47
N ASN A 156 6.01 -3.32 -26.97
CA ASN A 156 4.60 -3.42 -27.31
C ASN A 156 4.16 -2.22 -28.17
N LYS A 157 3.86 -2.47 -29.45
CA LYS A 157 3.33 -1.47 -30.38
C LYS A 157 1.81 -1.24 -30.26
N SER A 158 1.14 -1.87 -29.28
CA SER A 158 -0.31 -1.76 -29.12
C SER A 158 -0.69 -0.56 -28.27
N SER A 159 -1.62 0.27 -28.78
CA SER A 159 -2.22 1.38 -28.03
C SER A 159 -3.41 0.96 -27.16
N LYS A 160 -3.85 -0.30 -27.21
CA LYS A 160 -4.95 -0.79 -26.38
C LYS A 160 -4.51 -0.89 -24.93
N ARG A 161 -5.28 -0.27 -24.02
CA ARG A 161 -5.01 -0.23 -22.56
C ARG A 161 -4.78 -1.62 -21.97
N SER A 162 -5.59 -2.63 -22.33
CA SER A 162 -5.41 -4.00 -21.85
C SER A 162 -4.02 -4.57 -22.18
N ASN A 163 -3.53 -4.31 -23.40
CA ASN A 163 -2.22 -4.81 -23.84
C ASN A 163 -1.08 -4.08 -23.11
N ILE A 164 -1.24 -2.78 -22.85
CA ILE A 164 -0.27 -2.00 -22.06
C ILE A 164 -0.15 -2.57 -20.64
N ILE A 165 -1.28 -2.81 -19.97
CA ILE A 165 -1.31 -3.36 -18.61
C ILE A 165 -0.67 -4.76 -18.56
N ASN A 166 -0.88 -5.60 -19.58
CA ASN A 166 -0.27 -6.94 -19.62
C ASN A 166 1.25 -6.93 -19.79
N CYS A 167 1.84 -5.81 -20.24
CA CYS A 167 3.29 -5.69 -20.45
C CYS A 167 4.06 -5.19 -19.24
N ILE A 168 3.41 -4.65 -18.23
CA ILE A 168 4.08 -4.15 -17.03
C ILE A 168 4.37 -5.28 -16.04
N LYS A 169 5.36 -5.09 -15.17
CA LYS A 169 5.76 -6.11 -14.19
C LYS A 169 4.71 -6.28 -13.07
N THR A 170 3.89 -5.25 -12.83
CA THR A 170 2.82 -5.24 -11.84
C THR A 170 1.45 -5.63 -12.43
N ASN A 171 1.39 -6.39 -13.51
CA ASN A 171 0.15 -6.76 -14.21
C ASN A 171 -0.85 -7.57 -13.35
N ASP A 172 -0.39 -8.25 -12.30
CA ASP A 172 -1.25 -8.97 -11.34
C ASP A 172 -1.89 -8.04 -10.26
N ILE A 173 -1.48 -6.77 -10.23
CA ILE A 173 -2.03 -5.76 -9.31
C ILE A 173 -3.15 -5.00 -10.03
N SER A 174 -4.33 -4.96 -9.42
CA SER A 174 -5.48 -4.30 -10.02
C SER A 174 -5.36 -2.76 -10.00
N LYS A 175 -6.27 -2.08 -10.71
CA LYS A 175 -6.43 -0.63 -10.61
C LYS A 175 -6.62 -0.24 -9.15
N VAL A 176 -5.91 0.80 -8.70
CA VAL A 176 -6.06 1.37 -7.37
C VAL A 176 -7.22 2.36 -7.37
N ASP A 177 -8.16 2.22 -6.44
CA ASP A 177 -9.29 3.13 -6.30
C ASP A 177 -8.96 4.31 -5.39
N LEU A 178 -8.34 4.03 -4.24
CA LEU A 178 -7.96 5.04 -3.25
C LEU A 178 -6.50 4.86 -2.83
N ILE A 179 -5.72 5.92 -2.89
CA ILE A 179 -4.37 5.96 -2.32
C ILE A 179 -4.42 6.75 -1.02
N ILE A 180 -3.90 6.17 0.06
CA ILE A 180 -3.76 6.84 1.35
C ILE A 180 -2.28 7.00 1.66
N ARG A 181 -1.83 8.23 1.86
CA ARG A 181 -0.45 8.55 2.19
C ARG A 181 -0.33 9.24 3.53
N TRP A 182 0.46 8.68 4.42
CA TRP A 182 0.85 9.30 5.69
C TRP A 182 2.03 10.24 5.54
N GLY A 183 2.25 11.09 6.54
CA GLY A 183 3.40 11.98 6.66
C GLY A 183 3.32 13.28 5.88
N GLY A 184 2.13 13.73 5.50
CA GLY A 184 1.83 15.07 4.98
C GLY A 184 2.34 15.37 3.56
N ARG A 185 2.94 14.41 2.85
CA ARG A 185 3.47 14.62 1.49
C ARG A 185 2.41 14.36 0.42
N ARG A 186 2.15 15.34 -0.45
CA ARG A 186 1.12 15.29 -1.51
C ARG A 186 1.72 14.92 -2.87
N ARG A 187 2.25 13.69 -2.99
CA ARG A 187 2.85 13.15 -4.23
C ARG A 187 2.83 11.63 -4.25
N LEU A 188 2.78 11.02 -5.42
CA LEU A 188 2.77 9.57 -5.61
C LEU A 188 4.16 8.93 -5.43
N SER A 189 5.23 9.68 -5.69
CA SER A 189 6.63 9.20 -5.60
C SER A 189 6.90 7.94 -6.42
N GLY A 190 6.27 7.80 -7.59
CA GLY A 190 6.41 6.64 -8.47
C GLY A 190 5.58 5.41 -8.08
N PHE A 191 4.62 5.55 -7.16
CA PHE A 191 3.72 4.46 -6.79
C PHE A 191 2.81 4.06 -7.95
N LEU A 192 2.96 2.85 -8.48
CA LEU A 192 2.10 2.19 -9.47
C LEU A 192 1.49 3.15 -10.52
N PRO A 193 2.28 3.77 -11.42
CA PRO A 193 1.81 4.87 -12.26
C PRO A 193 0.57 4.53 -13.09
N LEU A 194 0.51 3.31 -13.68
CA LEU A 194 -0.59 2.92 -14.55
C LEU A 194 -1.84 2.51 -13.78
N GLN A 195 -1.68 1.87 -12.62
CA GLN A 195 -2.82 1.51 -11.77
C GLN A 195 -3.42 2.70 -11.05
N SER A 196 -2.63 3.78 -10.88
CA SER A 196 -3.02 4.98 -10.11
C SER A 196 -3.60 6.12 -10.96
N ILE A 197 -3.73 5.97 -12.28
CA ILE A 197 -4.15 7.05 -13.20
C ILE A 197 -5.49 7.70 -12.78
N TYR A 198 -6.41 6.92 -12.24
CA TYR A 198 -7.74 7.37 -11.82
C TYR A 198 -7.99 7.14 -10.33
N SER A 199 -6.92 7.05 -9.54
CA SER A 199 -7.06 6.87 -8.09
C SER A 199 -7.37 8.20 -7.40
N ASP A 200 -8.31 8.16 -6.48
CA ASP A 200 -8.44 9.22 -5.48
C ASP A 200 -7.22 9.20 -4.55
N PHE A 201 -6.79 10.38 -4.07
CA PHE A 201 -5.57 10.53 -3.29
C PHE A 201 -5.82 11.28 -1.99
N PHE A 202 -5.79 10.56 -0.88
CA PHE A 202 -6.00 11.10 0.47
C PHE A 202 -4.68 11.20 1.24
N VAL A 203 -4.43 12.32 1.89
CA VAL A 203 -3.20 12.58 2.65
C VAL A 203 -3.51 12.75 4.13
N ILE A 204 -2.75 12.05 4.95
CA ILE A 204 -2.76 12.14 6.40
C ILE A 204 -1.47 12.83 6.85
N ASP A 205 -1.58 13.87 7.64
CA ASP A 205 -0.44 14.65 8.09
C ASP A 205 0.37 13.91 9.17
N ASP A 206 -0.27 13.06 9.98
CA ASP A 206 0.41 12.20 10.97
C ASP A 206 1.39 11.24 10.29
N PHE A 207 2.43 10.84 11.01
CA PHE A 207 3.40 9.85 10.53
C PHE A 207 2.86 8.43 10.58
N TRP A 208 3.36 7.55 9.72
CA TRP A 208 2.89 6.17 9.65
C TRP A 208 2.94 5.42 11.00
N PRO A 209 3.98 5.52 11.85
CA PRO A 209 3.97 4.87 13.17
C PRO A 209 2.85 5.34 14.10
N ASP A 210 2.32 6.55 13.91
CA ASP A 210 1.20 7.10 14.68
C ASP A 210 -0.18 6.72 14.09
N PHE A 211 -0.24 5.67 13.29
CA PHE A 211 -1.48 5.18 12.70
C PHE A 211 -2.57 4.97 13.77
N LYS A 212 -3.77 5.42 13.43
CA LYS A 212 -5.00 5.21 14.20
C LYS A 212 -6.12 4.71 13.28
N PRO A 213 -7.06 3.88 13.77
CA PRO A 213 -8.22 3.44 12.98
C PRO A 213 -8.99 4.59 12.32
N GLU A 214 -9.08 5.73 13.01
CA GLU A 214 -9.76 6.95 12.54
C GLU A 214 -9.14 7.50 11.25
N HIS A 215 -7.85 7.28 11.02
CA HIS A 215 -7.18 7.69 9.77
C HIS A 215 -7.79 6.99 8.56
N LEU A 216 -7.99 5.67 8.65
CA LEU A 216 -8.65 4.91 7.58
C LEU A 216 -10.12 5.31 7.43
N LEU A 217 -10.85 5.42 8.54
CA LEU A 217 -12.28 5.78 8.51
C LEU A 217 -12.50 7.17 7.91
N ASN A 218 -11.66 8.15 8.23
CA ASN A 218 -11.73 9.49 7.64
C ASN A 218 -11.44 9.45 6.13
N ALA A 219 -10.44 8.66 5.69
CA ALA A 219 -10.14 8.50 4.27
C ALA A 219 -11.31 7.82 3.52
N LEU A 220 -11.96 6.83 4.11
CA LEU A 220 -13.10 6.14 3.50
C LEU A 220 -14.35 7.03 3.46
N ASN A 221 -14.62 7.81 4.50
CA ASN A 221 -15.71 8.78 4.49
C ASN A 221 -15.49 9.83 3.39
N TRP A 222 -14.28 10.39 3.32
CA TRP A 222 -13.92 11.33 2.27
C TRP A 222 -14.07 10.69 0.86
N TYR A 223 -13.61 9.44 0.67
CA TYR A 223 -13.75 8.71 -0.59
C TYR A 223 -15.21 8.48 -0.97
N ASN A 224 -16.08 8.20 0.01
CA ASN A 224 -17.51 8.02 -0.22
C ASN A 224 -18.18 9.29 -0.74
N ASP A 225 -17.67 10.45 -0.34
CA ASP A 225 -18.21 11.76 -0.72
C ASP A 225 -17.67 12.28 -2.08
N GLN A 226 -16.71 11.54 -2.70
CA GLN A 226 -16.19 11.93 -4.01
C GLN A 226 -17.12 11.49 -5.14
N ASP A 227 -17.27 12.34 -6.15
CA ASP A 227 -18.01 12.00 -7.37
C ASP A 227 -17.28 10.92 -8.17
N LEU A 228 -18.04 9.96 -8.69
CA LEU A 228 -17.53 8.94 -9.62
C LEU A 228 -17.45 9.51 -11.04
N THR A 229 -16.51 10.41 -11.29
CA THR A 229 -16.23 10.87 -12.64
C THR A 229 -15.12 10.01 -13.25
N LEU A 230 -15.46 9.13 -14.17
CA LEU A 230 -14.51 8.29 -14.91
C LEU A 230 -13.92 8.98 -16.14
N GLY A 231 -13.92 10.33 -16.15
CA GLY A 231 -13.33 11.12 -17.24
C GLY A 231 -14.14 11.06 -18.54
N GLY A 232 -15.46 10.87 -18.43
CA GLY A 232 -16.42 10.92 -19.53
C GLY A 232 -17.22 12.21 -19.51
#